data_4afb796e7eea6eedcbac76e7243787a6
#
_entry.id   4afb796e7eea6eedcbac76e7243787a6
#
_cell.length_a   1.000
_cell.length_b   1.000
_cell.length_c   1.000
_cell.angle_alpha   90.00
_cell.angle_beta   90.00
_cell.angle_gamma   90.00
#
_symmetry.space_group_name_H-M   'P 1'
#
loop_
_entity.id
_entity.type
_entity.pdbx_description
1 polymer ?
#
loop_
_entity_poly.entity_id
_entity_poly.type
_entity_poly.pdbx_seq_one_letter_code
_entity_poly.pdbx_strand_id
1 'polypeptide(L)'
;MNPAQVQLDLLFIYRHNKSDMQLSSLLQRFNEPETLKMAKLGRELRAQGIDVIDLSLGEPDFDTPEHIKEAAIKAIHDNWSHYTPVPGYLDLREAVCTKFKRDNNLEYKPENIVVSTGAKQSLANVILALVDDNDEVLIPTPYWVTYSELVKIARGRVVEIKSTAKSGFKITPEQLEAAITPHTKVFLFSSPCNPSGAVYSKEELEGLANVFRKHPNIQIISDEIYEYINFVGTHESIAQFEDIKDRVIIVNGLSKGFAMTGWRLGYIAADAAIAKACEKLQGQFTSGTSSITQKAAVVALTTDLRPSMDMVKEFTRRRARVMELIKDIPGVVCSAPEGAFYIFPDISYYFGKSDGKTTIHTSGDLCMYLLNTAHVSSVMGEAFGDPDCVRFSFANSMEKIEEAWARIAKALGQLK
;
A
#
# COMPACT_ATOMS: atom_id res chain seq x y z
N MET A 1 43.49 -32.23 30.93
CA MET A 1 43.03 -31.65 29.68
C MET A 1 43.00 -30.14 29.83
N ASN A 2 43.54 -29.44 28.83
CA ASN A 2 43.62 -27.97 28.85
C ASN A 2 42.23 -27.37 28.68
N PRO A 3 41.73 -26.50 29.60
CA PRO A 3 40.40 -25.88 29.50
C PRO A 3 40.12 -25.16 28.18
N ALA A 4 41.17 -24.59 27.55
CA ALA A 4 41.07 -23.93 26.26
C ALA A 4 40.78 -24.92 25.09
N GLN A 5 41.27 -26.16 25.17
CA GLN A 5 41.02 -27.19 24.20
C GLN A 5 39.56 -27.73 24.27
N VAL A 6 39.04 -27.86 25.51
CA VAL A 6 37.62 -28.26 25.75
C VAL A 6 36.66 -27.21 25.21
N GLN A 7 37.03 -25.91 25.35
CA GLN A 7 36.19 -24.81 24.83
C GLN A 7 36.23 -24.71 23.30
N LEU A 8 37.37 -25.02 22.67
CA LEU A 8 37.49 -25.11 21.21
C LEU A 8 36.75 -26.32 20.65
N ASP A 9 36.81 -27.47 21.33
CA ASP A 9 36.09 -28.68 20.92
C ASP A 9 34.58 -28.51 21.08
N LEU A 10 34.11 -27.83 22.12
CA LEU A 10 32.68 -27.47 22.29
C LEU A 10 32.21 -26.47 21.23
N LEU A 11 33.03 -25.49 20.83
CA LEU A 11 32.74 -24.55 19.75
C LEU A 11 32.76 -25.25 18.38
N PHE A 12 33.63 -26.27 18.20
CA PHE A 12 33.67 -27.06 16.98
C PHE A 12 32.46 -28.00 16.85
N ILE A 13 32.02 -28.63 17.97
CA ILE A 13 30.80 -29.45 18.03
C ILE A 13 29.55 -28.60 17.83
N TYR A 14 29.51 -27.38 18.38
CA TYR A 14 28.40 -26.45 18.18
C TYR A 14 28.31 -25.91 16.74
N ARG A 15 29.43 -25.81 16.02
CA ARG A 15 29.44 -25.42 14.59
C ARG A 15 29.06 -26.56 13.63
N HIS A 16 29.21 -27.84 14.03
CA HIS A 16 28.92 -28.98 13.15
C HIS A 16 27.52 -29.57 13.35
N ASN A 17 26.71 -29.07 14.30
CA ASN A 17 25.34 -29.51 14.52
C ASN A 17 24.25 -28.46 14.20
N LYS A 18 24.58 -27.42 13.41
CA LYS A 18 23.51 -26.76 12.65
C LYS A 18 23.18 -27.68 11.48
N SER A 19 22.16 -28.53 11.67
CA SER A 19 21.45 -29.11 10.52
C SER A 19 21.18 -27.95 9.58
N ASP A 20 21.70 -28.00 8.35
CA ASP A 20 21.36 -27.05 7.30
C ASP A 20 19.85 -27.18 7.08
N MET A 21 19.09 -26.39 7.82
CA MET A 21 17.64 -26.34 7.65
C MET A 21 17.36 -25.80 6.24
N GLN A 22 16.94 -26.67 5.36
CA GLN A 22 16.62 -26.29 4.00
C GLN A 22 15.24 -25.64 3.97
N LEU A 23 15.22 -24.32 3.81
CA LEU A 23 13.99 -23.55 3.63
C LEU A 23 13.47 -23.71 2.19
N SER A 24 12.18 -23.46 2.00
CA SER A 24 11.56 -23.44 0.67
C SER A 24 12.26 -22.43 -0.27
N SER A 25 12.54 -22.84 -1.50
CA SER A 25 13.07 -21.96 -2.54
C SER A 25 12.14 -20.79 -2.89
N LEU A 26 10.87 -20.88 -2.53
CA LEU A 26 9.92 -19.78 -2.66
C LEU A 26 10.40 -18.52 -1.94
N LEU A 27 11.04 -18.66 -0.76
CA LEU A 27 11.54 -17.54 0.03
C LEU A 27 12.67 -16.74 -0.65
N GLN A 28 13.29 -17.31 -1.68
CA GLN A 28 14.32 -16.62 -2.48
C GLN A 28 13.73 -15.75 -3.60
N ARG A 29 12.41 -15.82 -3.83
CA ARG A 29 11.75 -15.12 -4.94
C ARG A 29 11.30 -13.71 -4.57
N PHE A 30 11.12 -13.42 -3.28
CA PHE A 30 10.59 -12.15 -2.80
C PHE A 30 11.38 -11.61 -1.62
N ASN A 31 11.27 -10.31 -1.37
CA ASN A 31 12.01 -9.61 -0.34
C ASN A 31 11.09 -9.15 0.81
N GLU A 32 11.71 -8.87 1.96
CA GLU A 32 11.02 -8.17 3.04
C GLU A 32 10.65 -6.74 2.58
N PRO A 33 9.43 -6.26 2.88
CA PRO A 33 9.02 -4.91 2.48
C PRO A 33 9.93 -3.82 3.07
N GLU A 34 10.55 -2.99 2.22
CA GLU A 34 11.44 -1.89 2.63
C GLU A 34 10.76 -0.89 3.57
N THR A 35 9.44 -0.70 3.45
CA THR A 35 8.66 0.14 4.36
C THR A 35 8.71 -0.37 5.81
N LEU A 36 8.68 -1.70 6.01
CA LEU A 36 8.79 -2.31 7.35
C LEU A 36 10.23 -2.24 7.88
N LYS A 37 11.22 -2.41 7.01
CA LYS A 37 12.64 -2.31 7.35
C LYS A 37 12.99 -0.90 7.84
N MET A 38 12.57 0.14 7.12
CA MET A 38 12.80 1.54 7.53
C MET A 38 12.10 1.88 8.85
N ALA A 39 10.85 1.44 9.02
CA ALA A 39 10.13 1.63 10.28
C ALA A 39 10.80 0.90 11.47
N LYS A 40 11.39 -0.30 11.22
CA LYS A 40 12.15 -1.05 12.23
C LYS A 40 13.41 -0.27 12.65
N LEU A 41 14.21 0.20 11.68
CA LEU A 41 15.41 1.01 11.96
C LEU A 41 15.06 2.28 12.76
N GLY A 42 13.98 2.99 12.40
CA GLY A 42 13.52 4.14 13.18
C GLY A 42 13.13 3.79 14.62
N ARG A 43 12.49 2.62 14.85
CA ARG A 43 12.19 2.15 16.21
C ARG A 43 13.45 1.79 17.00
N GLU A 44 14.42 1.15 16.38
CA GLU A 44 15.70 0.78 17.01
C GLU A 44 16.48 2.02 17.47
N LEU A 45 16.51 3.08 16.66
CA LEU A 45 17.13 4.35 17.04
C LEU A 45 16.37 5.04 18.19
N ARG A 46 15.03 5.04 18.16
CA ARG A 46 14.22 5.56 19.28
C ARG A 46 14.47 4.80 20.59
N ALA A 47 14.64 3.48 20.52
CA ALA A 47 14.99 2.67 21.69
C ALA A 47 16.37 3.02 22.28
N GLN A 48 17.26 3.64 21.49
CA GLN A 48 18.56 4.17 21.93
C GLN A 48 18.46 5.62 22.44
N GLY A 49 17.26 6.19 22.53
CA GLY A 49 17.03 7.56 23.02
C GLY A 49 17.16 8.65 21.95
N ILE A 50 17.28 8.27 20.67
CA ILE A 50 17.34 9.22 19.55
C ILE A 50 15.92 9.64 19.16
N ASP A 51 15.67 10.95 19.08
CA ASP A 51 14.38 11.49 18.67
C ASP A 51 14.20 11.40 17.16
N VAL A 52 13.66 10.27 16.69
CA VAL A 52 13.39 10.02 15.26
C VAL A 52 11.93 10.34 14.94
N ILE A 53 11.73 11.26 13.99
CA ILE A 53 10.41 11.53 13.39
C ILE A 53 10.18 10.54 12.26
N ASP A 54 9.07 9.79 12.33
CA ASP A 54 8.78 8.72 11.37
C ASP A 54 7.84 9.20 10.27
N LEU A 55 8.39 9.41 9.07
CA LEU A 55 7.64 9.70 7.84
C LEU A 55 7.63 8.49 6.88
N SER A 56 8.06 7.31 7.35
CA SER A 56 8.06 6.07 6.55
C SER A 56 6.75 5.28 6.65
N LEU A 57 5.96 5.48 7.70
CA LEU A 57 4.75 4.70 7.96
C LEU A 57 3.60 5.08 7.02
N GLY A 58 2.85 4.07 6.63
CA GLY A 58 1.68 4.22 5.76
C GLY A 58 0.37 4.02 6.53
N GLU A 59 0.16 4.73 7.65
CA GLU A 59 -1.08 4.67 8.41
C GLU A 59 -1.53 6.05 8.88
N PRO A 60 -2.86 6.30 8.95
CA PRO A 60 -3.39 7.51 9.56
C PRO A 60 -2.96 7.60 11.03
N ASP A 61 -2.62 8.80 11.49
CA ASP A 61 -2.29 9.11 12.89
C ASP A 61 -3.53 9.46 13.74
N PHE A 62 -4.70 9.16 13.20
CA PHE A 62 -5.99 9.36 13.86
C PHE A 62 -6.46 8.08 14.54
N ASP A 63 -7.25 8.25 15.58
CA ASP A 63 -7.98 7.15 16.22
C ASP A 63 -9.16 6.70 15.35
N THR A 64 -9.48 5.41 15.43
CA THR A 64 -10.74 4.88 14.89
C THR A 64 -11.93 5.64 15.50
N PRO A 65 -12.92 6.10 14.70
CA PRO A 65 -14.09 6.81 15.18
C PRO A 65 -14.83 6.07 16.31
N GLU A 66 -15.30 6.84 17.30
CA GLU A 66 -15.88 6.28 18.55
C GLU A 66 -17.03 5.31 18.31
N HIS A 67 -17.98 5.67 17.44
CA HIS A 67 -19.14 4.81 17.14
C HIS A 67 -18.75 3.44 16.55
N ILE A 68 -17.58 3.34 15.89
CA ILE A 68 -17.02 2.07 15.36
C ILE A 68 -16.43 1.25 16.52
N LYS A 69 -15.71 1.91 17.46
CA LYS A 69 -15.17 1.25 18.66
C LYS A 69 -16.29 0.71 19.53
N GLU A 70 -17.34 1.49 19.76
CA GLU A 70 -18.53 1.07 20.52
C GLU A 70 -19.23 -0.14 19.89
N ALA A 71 -19.30 -0.21 18.55
CA ALA A 71 -19.83 -1.38 17.86
C ALA A 71 -18.99 -2.64 18.09
N ALA A 72 -17.66 -2.52 18.15
CA ALA A 72 -16.79 -3.63 18.49
C ALA A 72 -16.97 -4.07 19.96
N ILE A 73 -17.04 -3.13 20.90
CA ILE A 73 -17.32 -3.40 22.32
C ILE A 73 -18.63 -4.16 22.46
N LYS A 74 -19.68 -3.68 21.78
CA LYS A 74 -20.96 -4.37 21.73
C LYS A 74 -20.84 -5.78 21.17
N ALA A 75 -20.09 -5.99 20.09
CA ALA A 75 -19.88 -7.31 19.51
C ALA A 75 -19.17 -8.27 20.48
N ILE A 76 -18.23 -7.78 21.31
CA ILE A 76 -17.61 -8.56 22.39
C ILE A 76 -18.66 -9.00 23.41
N HIS A 77 -19.50 -8.08 23.90
CA HIS A 77 -20.55 -8.37 24.88
C HIS A 77 -21.63 -9.30 24.32
N ASP A 78 -21.93 -9.20 23.03
CA ASP A 78 -22.88 -10.09 22.34
C ASP A 78 -22.29 -11.47 22.00
N ASN A 79 -21.06 -11.76 22.42
CA ASN A 79 -20.37 -13.05 22.21
C ASN A 79 -20.15 -13.40 20.73
N TRP A 80 -19.85 -12.42 19.88
CA TRP A 80 -19.40 -12.68 18.50
C TRP A 80 -17.97 -13.24 18.50
N SER A 81 -17.80 -14.49 18.98
CA SER A 81 -16.51 -15.14 19.22
C SER A 81 -16.31 -16.44 18.46
N HIS A 82 -17.26 -16.82 17.61
CA HIS A 82 -17.22 -18.05 16.84
C HIS A 82 -16.70 -17.82 15.42
N TYR A 83 -16.33 -18.93 14.75
CA TYR A 83 -15.94 -18.88 13.34
C TYR A 83 -17.00 -18.22 12.48
N THR A 84 -16.55 -17.41 11.53
CA THR A 84 -17.42 -16.75 10.55
C THR A 84 -17.45 -17.53 9.25
N PRO A 85 -18.46 -17.32 8.37
CA PRO A 85 -18.36 -17.71 6.97
C PRO A 85 -17.05 -17.16 6.35
N VAL A 86 -16.41 -17.96 5.51
CA VAL A 86 -15.12 -17.57 4.90
C VAL A 86 -15.20 -16.23 4.15
N PRO A 87 -16.23 -15.96 3.32
CA PRO A 87 -16.34 -14.70 2.60
C PRO A 87 -16.82 -13.51 3.48
N GLY A 88 -17.03 -13.73 4.77
CA GLY A 88 -17.59 -12.77 5.73
C GLY A 88 -19.10 -12.92 5.95
N TYR A 89 -19.58 -12.31 7.04
CA TYR A 89 -21.01 -12.28 7.36
C TYR A 89 -21.82 -11.64 6.24
N LEU A 90 -23.06 -12.10 6.07
CA LEU A 90 -23.96 -11.61 5.03
C LEU A 90 -24.26 -10.12 5.21
N ASP A 91 -24.55 -9.69 6.44
CA ASP A 91 -24.83 -8.28 6.78
C ASP A 91 -23.67 -7.34 6.43
N LEU A 92 -22.43 -7.79 6.60
CA LEU A 92 -21.26 -7.00 6.18
C LEU A 92 -21.13 -6.96 4.66
N ARG A 93 -21.33 -8.07 3.96
CA ARG A 93 -21.27 -8.09 2.49
C ARG A 93 -22.37 -7.23 1.86
N GLU A 94 -23.57 -7.20 2.46
CA GLU A 94 -24.66 -6.29 2.09
C GLU A 94 -24.31 -4.82 2.38
N ALA A 95 -23.64 -4.55 3.52
CA ALA A 95 -23.15 -3.21 3.85
C ALA A 95 -22.09 -2.71 2.83
N VAL A 96 -21.20 -3.60 2.37
CA VAL A 96 -20.22 -3.29 1.29
C VAL A 96 -20.96 -3.00 -0.02
N CYS A 97 -21.98 -3.78 -0.40
CA CYS A 97 -22.79 -3.50 -1.60
C CYS A 97 -23.49 -2.13 -1.49
N THR A 98 -24.07 -1.82 -0.33
CA THR A 98 -24.70 -0.53 -0.05
C THR A 98 -23.72 0.63 -0.17
N LYS A 99 -22.49 0.46 0.36
CA LYS A 99 -21.40 1.43 0.22
C LYS A 99 -21.06 1.68 -1.24
N PHE A 100 -20.86 0.63 -2.05
CA PHE A 100 -20.54 0.79 -3.46
C PHE A 100 -21.66 1.51 -4.23
N LYS A 101 -22.93 1.22 -3.92
CA LYS A 101 -24.04 1.95 -4.54
C LYS A 101 -24.08 3.41 -4.13
N ARG A 102 -23.89 3.71 -2.84
CA ARG A 102 -23.94 5.08 -2.29
C ARG A 102 -22.77 5.95 -2.80
N ASP A 103 -21.54 5.42 -2.72
CA ASP A 103 -20.33 6.22 -2.90
C ASP A 103 -19.81 6.22 -4.33
N ASN A 104 -19.98 5.10 -5.05
CA ASN A 104 -19.38 4.88 -6.37
C ASN A 104 -20.43 4.69 -7.48
N ASN A 105 -21.71 4.65 -7.14
CA ASN A 105 -22.82 4.29 -8.05
C ASN A 105 -22.60 2.92 -8.74
N LEU A 106 -21.93 1.99 -8.07
CA LEU A 106 -21.69 0.63 -8.56
C LEU A 106 -22.66 -0.35 -7.91
N GLU A 107 -23.17 -1.28 -8.70
CA GLU A 107 -24.07 -2.33 -8.22
C GLU A 107 -23.34 -3.67 -8.14
N TYR A 108 -23.33 -4.24 -6.94
CA TYR A 108 -22.82 -5.56 -6.61
C TYR A 108 -23.83 -6.32 -5.76
N LYS A 109 -23.72 -7.65 -5.79
CA LYS A 109 -24.47 -8.55 -4.91
C LYS A 109 -23.54 -9.15 -3.86
N PRO A 110 -24.05 -9.67 -2.73
CA PRO A 110 -23.22 -10.28 -1.69
C PRO A 110 -22.28 -11.40 -2.19
N GLU A 111 -22.66 -12.13 -3.23
CA GLU A 111 -21.80 -13.16 -3.85
C GLU A 111 -20.57 -12.60 -4.57
N ASN A 112 -20.57 -11.31 -4.90
CA ASN A 112 -19.43 -10.61 -5.50
C ASN A 112 -18.39 -10.16 -4.45
N ILE A 113 -18.72 -10.24 -3.15
CA ILE A 113 -17.91 -9.67 -2.06
C ILE A 113 -17.22 -10.79 -1.28
N VAL A 114 -15.91 -10.64 -1.07
CA VAL A 114 -15.13 -11.45 -0.12
C VAL A 114 -14.39 -10.53 0.84
N VAL A 115 -14.67 -10.69 2.12
CA VAL A 115 -14.03 -9.95 3.21
C VAL A 115 -12.81 -10.71 3.69
N SER A 116 -11.67 -10.02 3.80
CA SER A 116 -10.35 -10.60 4.11
C SER A 116 -9.67 -9.88 5.27
N THR A 117 -8.58 -10.44 5.78
CA THR A 117 -7.78 -9.86 6.87
C THR A 117 -6.90 -8.70 6.33
N GLY A 118 -7.57 -7.61 5.94
CA GLY A 118 -7.01 -6.43 5.30
C GLY A 118 -6.87 -6.56 3.78
N ALA A 119 -6.83 -5.42 3.08
CA ALA A 119 -6.71 -5.35 1.62
C ALA A 119 -5.47 -6.10 1.08
N LYS A 120 -4.39 -6.21 1.87
CA LYS A 120 -3.21 -7.01 1.50
C LYS A 120 -3.54 -8.48 1.29
N GLN A 121 -4.37 -9.09 2.17
CA GLN A 121 -4.82 -10.46 1.97
C GLN A 121 -5.78 -10.56 0.77
N SER A 122 -6.66 -9.56 0.58
CA SER A 122 -7.53 -9.49 -0.60
C SER A 122 -6.71 -9.53 -1.89
N LEU A 123 -5.66 -8.70 -2.00
CA LEU A 123 -4.74 -8.69 -3.14
C LEU A 123 -4.02 -10.04 -3.32
N ALA A 124 -3.52 -10.63 -2.22
CA ALA A 124 -2.84 -11.93 -2.27
C ALA A 124 -3.79 -13.02 -2.80
N ASN A 125 -5.03 -13.06 -2.32
CA ASN A 125 -6.04 -14.01 -2.79
C ASN A 125 -6.32 -13.83 -4.29
N VAL A 126 -6.49 -12.59 -4.76
CA VAL A 126 -6.77 -12.29 -6.17
C VAL A 126 -5.59 -12.69 -7.06
N ILE A 127 -4.37 -12.29 -6.70
CA ILE A 127 -3.18 -12.61 -7.48
C ILE A 127 -2.96 -14.12 -7.56
N LEU A 128 -3.06 -14.83 -6.42
CA LEU A 128 -2.93 -16.29 -6.38
C LEU A 128 -4.08 -17.04 -7.09
N ALA A 129 -5.23 -16.40 -7.26
CA ALA A 129 -6.36 -16.98 -7.99
C ALA A 129 -6.25 -16.79 -9.52
N LEU A 130 -5.52 -15.77 -9.98
CA LEU A 130 -5.50 -15.37 -11.39
C LEU A 130 -4.16 -15.65 -12.10
N VAL A 131 -3.05 -15.65 -11.37
CA VAL A 131 -1.70 -15.67 -11.94
C VAL A 131 -1.06 -17.03 -11.78
N ASP A 132 -0.64 -17.61 -12.89
CA ASP A 132 0.13 -18.84 -12.98
C ASP A 132 1.61 -18.55 -13.36
N ASP A 133 2.42 -19.62 -13.43
CA ASP A 133 3.81 -19.55 -13.82
C ASP A 133 3.99 -18.84 -15.17
N ASN A 134 4.80 -17.76 -15.18
CA ASN A 134 5.13 -16.92 -16.33
C ASN A 134 4.00 -16.01 -16.89
N ASP A 135 2.82 -15.99 -16.30
CA ASP A 135 1.83 -14.96 -16.62
C ASP A 135 2.42 -13.57 -16.33
N GLU A 136 2.15 -12.62 -17.20
CA GLU A 136 2.57 -11.24 -17.04
C GLU A 136 1.54 -10.42 -16.31
N VAL A 137 2.00 -9.69 -15.29
CA VAL A 137 1.22 -8.69 -14.57
C VAL A 137 1.79 -7.31 -14.88
N LEU A 138 1.01 -6.49 -15.58
CA LEU A 138 1.37 -5.10 -15.88
C LEU A 138 1.12 -4.24 -14.65
N ILE A 139 2.14 -3.46 -14.23
CA ILE A 139 2.06 -2.57 -13.07
C ILE A 139 2.64 -1.20 -13.45
N PRO A 140 1.83 -0.12 -13.46
CA PRO A 140 2.34 1.24 -13.61
C PRO A 140 3.27 1.62 -12.47
N THR A 141 4.44 2.18 -12.77
CA THR A 141 5.32 2.76 -11.75
C THR A 141 4.93 4.22 -11.49
N PRO A 142 5.11 4.73 -10.27
CA PRO A 142 5.43 3.98 -9.06
C PRO A 142 4.22 3.22 -8.51
N TYR A 143 4.48 2.16 -7.77
CA TYR A 143 3.44 1.27 -7.23
C TYR A 143 3.74 0.87 -5.78
N TRP A 144 2.75 0.40 -5.04
CA TRP A 144 2.94 -0.10 -3.69
C TRP A 144 3.82 -1.36 -3.69
N VAL A 145 4.90 -1.32 -2.89
CA VAL A 145 5.97 -2.35 -2.84
C VAL A 145 5.47 -3.80 -2.77
N THR A 146 4.28 -4.04 -2.23
CA THR A 146 3.72 -5.38 -2.07
C THR A 146 3.24 -5.97 -3.40
N TYR A 147 2.90 -5.17 -4.41
CA TYR A 147 2.34 -5.68 -5.66
C TYR A 147 3.32 -6.62 -6.37
N SER A 148 4.53 -6.15 -6.62
CA SER A 148 5.57 -6.96 -7.28
C SER A 148 5.91 -8.22 -6.49
N GLU A 149 5.94 -8.13 -5.16
CA GLU A 149 6.26 -9.28 -4.32
C GLU A 149 5.16 -10.34 -4.34
N LEU A 150 3.88 -9.96 -4.37
CA LEU A 150 2.77 -10.91 -4.53
C LEU A 150 2.79 -11.61 -5.90
N VAL A 151 3.13 -10.89 -6.97
CA VAL A 151 3.29 -11.49 -8.30
C VAL A 151 4.42 -12.53 -8.30
N LYS A 152 5.57 -12.22 -7.66
CA LYS A 152 6.68 -13.17 -7.51
C LYS A 152 6.32 -14.39 -6.67
N ILE A 153 5.50 -14.23 -5.63
CA ILE A 153 4.97 -15.34 -4.82
C ILE A 153 4.08 -16.25 -5.69
N ALA A 154 3.24 -15.68 -6.54
CA ALA A 154 2.42 -16.43 -7.51
C ALA A 154 3.22 -16.98 -8.70
N ARG A 155 4.55 -16.72 -8.78
CA ARG A 155 5.46 -17.11 -9.87
C ARG A 155 5.18 -16.42 -11.20
N GLY A 156 4.38 -15.36 -11.21
CA GLY A 156 4.18 -14.50 -12.36
C GLY A 156 5.39 -13.59 -12.65
N ARG A 157 5.35 -12.90 -13.76
CA ARG A 157 6.33 -11.89 -14.19
C ARG A 157 5.76 -10.50 -14.03
N VAL A 158 6.49 -9.63 -13.36
CA VAL A 158 6.17 -8.20 -13.28
C VAL A 158 6.65 -7.52 -14.56
N VAL A 159 5.75 -6.79 -15.22
CA VAL A 159 6.06 -5.91 -16.35
C VAL A 159 5.71 -4.48 -15.93
N GLU A 160 6.73 -3.68 -15.69
CA GLU A 160 6.57 -2.31 -15.27
C GLU A 160 6.27 -1.39 -16.45
N ILE A 161 5.22 -0.56 -16.32
CA ILE A 161 4.93 0.52 -17.26
C ILE A 161 5.41 1.81 -16.62
N LYS A 162 6.49 2.38 -17.16
CA LYS A 162 7.12 3.55 -16.55
C LYS A 162 6.27 4.81 -16.70
N SER A 163 6.06 5.51 -15.60
CA SER A 163 5.56 6.87 -15.56
C SER A 163 6.56 7.79 -14.86
N THR A 164 6.33 9.09 -14.86
CA THR A 164 7.25 10.07 -14.30
C THR A 164 6.50 11.18 -13.55
N ALA A 165 7.20 11.96 -12.74
CA ALA A 165 6.64 13.14 -12.09
C ALA A 165 6.04 14.13 -13.14
N LYS A 166 6.63 14.23 -14.33
CA LYS A 166 6.11 15.09 -15.43
C LYS A 166 4.76 14.63 -15.96
N SER A 167 4.47 13.32 -15.94
CA SER A 167 3.16 12.76 -16.31
C SER A 167 2.20 12.67 -15.12
N GLY A 168 2.55 13.27 -13.96
CA GLY A 168 1.78 13.13 -12.73
C GLY A 168 1.79 11.71 -12.16
N PHE A 169 2.80 10.90 -12.51
CA PHE A 169 2.88 9.47 -12.15
C PHE A 169 1.69 8.64 -12.67
N LYS A 170 1.15 9.00 -13.82
CA LYS A 170 0.08 8.27 -14.53
C LYS A 170 0.59 7.80 -15.88
N ILE A 171 0.10 6.65 -16.33
CA ILE A 171 0.39 6.11 -17.67
C ILE A 171 -0.68 6.55 -18.67
N THR A 172 -0.32 6.54 -19.96
CA THR A 172 -1.25 6.81 -21.05
C THR A 172 -1.81 5.51 -21.64
N PRO A 173 -2.93 5.57 -22.37
CA PRO A 173 -3.46 4.43 -23.12
C PRO A 173 -2.43 3.81 -24.10
N GLU A 174 -1.60 4.64 -24.74
CA GLU A 174 -0.57 4.19 -25.68
C GLU A 174 0.53 3.40 -24.97
N GLN A 175 0.94 3.84 -23.77
CA GLN A 175 1.91 3.12 -22.94
C GLN A 175 1.34 1.77 -22.49
N LEU A 176 0.06 1.72 -22.10
CA LEU A 176 -0.60 0.47 -21.75
C LEU A 176 -0.68 -0.47 -22.96
N GLU A 177 -1.15 -0.01 -24.11
CA GLU A 177 -1.24 -0.82 -25.34
C GLU A 177 0.12 -1.40 -25.75
N ALA A 178 1.18 -0.58 -25.66
CA ALA A 178 2.54 -1.00 -26.01
C ALA A 178 3.14 -2.05 -25.06
N ALA A 179 2.67 -2.12 -23.82
CA ALA A 179 3.14 -3.09 -22.83
C ALA A 179 2.45 -4.44 -22.90
N ILE A 180 1.30 -4.54 -23.56
CA ILE A 180 0.50 -5.77 -23.65
C ILE A 180 1.18 -6.77 -24.58
N THR A 181 1.31 -8.01 -24.10
CA THR A 181 1.79 -9.18 -24.88
C THR A 181 0.78 -10.32 -24.81
N PRO A 182 0.97 -11.41 -25.60
CA PRO A 182 0.14 -12.61 -25.48
C PRO A 182 0.18 -13.29 -24.09
N HIS A 183 1.16 -12.97 -23.24
CA HIS A 183 1.31 -13.48 -21.88
C HIS A 183 0.67 -12.59 -20.81
N THR A 184 0.19 -11.40 -21.20
CA THR A 184 -0.43 -10.45 -20.27
C THR A 184 -1.74 -11.01 -19.75
N LYS A 185 -1.81 -11.22 -18.43
CA LYS A 185 -2.97 -11.78 -17.73
C LYS A 185 -3.69 -10.76 -16.87
N VAL A 186 -2.92 -9.89 -16.19
CA VAL A 186 -3.44 -8.96 -15.20
C VAL A 186 -2.84 -7.58 -15.41
N PHE A 187 -3.65 -6.54 -15.23
CA PHE A 187 -3.23 -5.17 -14.99
C PHE A 187 -3.56 -4.80 -13.56
N LEU A 188 -2.58 -4.31 -12.79
CA LEU A 188 -2.74 -3.96 -11.37
C LEU A 188 -2.29 -2.52 -11.14
N PHE A 189 -3.19 -1.67 -10.65
CA PHE A 189 -2.88 -0.28 -10.32
C PHE A 189 -3.62 0.18 -9.06
N SER A 190 -3.28 1.36 -8.54
CA SER A 190 -4.00 2.01 -7.45
C SER A 190 -4.36 3.45 -7.79
N SER A 191 -5.57 3.86 -7.39
CA SER A 191 -6.05 5.24 -7.47
C SER A 191 -6.99 5.50 -6.29
N PRO A 192 -6.64 6.43 -5.38
CA PRO A 192 -5.37 7.18 -5.27
C PRO A 192 -4.15 6.29 -5.00
N CYS A 193 -2.99 6.69 -5.55
CA CYS A 193 -1.79 5.86 -5.56
C CYS A 193 -0.92 6.03 -4.30
N ASN A 194 -0.41 4.94 -3.78
CA ASN A 194 0.75 4.88 -2.91
C ASN A 194 1.95 4.42 -3.75
N PRO A 195 3.00 5.25 -3.97
CA PRO A 195 3.48 6.35 -3.13
C PRO A 195 3.15 7.77 -3.63
N SER A 196 2.70 7.94 -4.87
CA SER A 196 2.72 9.24 -5.54
C SER A 196 1.56 10.17 -5.15
N GLY A 197 0.46 9.61 -4.63
CA GLY A 197 -0.79 10.34 -4.43
C GLY A 197 -1.52 10.68 -5.74
N ALA A 198 -1.11 10.12 -6.87
CA ALA A 198 -1.79 10.31 -8.16
C ALA A 198 -3.22 9.76 -8.13
N VAL A 199 -4.13 10.48 -8.76
CA VAL A 199 -5.55 10.09 -8.92
C VAL A 199 -5.89 10.12 -10.40
N TYR A 200 -6.40 9.02 -10.94
CA TYR A 200 -6.88 8.97 -12.31
C TYR A 200 -8.25 9.66 -12.41
N SER A 201 -8.41 10.56 -13.37
CA SER A 201 -9.72 11.13 -13.74
C SER A 201 -10.58 10.12 -14.49
N LYS A 202 -11.86 10.43 -14.62
CA LYS A 202 -12.78 9.61 -15.41
C LYS A 202 -12.32 9.45 -16.87
N GLU A 203 -11.86 10.53 -17.49
CA GLU A 203 -11.38 10.56 -18.86
C GLU A 203 -10.10 9.72 -19.03
N GLU A 204 -9.18 9.80 -18.07
CA GLU A 204 -7.97 8.98 -18.06
C GLU A 204 -8.30 7.49 -17.91
N LEU A 205 -9.22 7.15 -16.98
CA LEU A 205 -9.70 5.78 -16.83
C LEU A 205 -10.45 5.27 -18.06
N GLU A 206 -11.23 6.12 -18.72
CA GLU A 206 -11.90 5.75 -19.97
C GLU A 206 -10.90 5.48 -21.10
N GLY A 207 -9.82 6.26 -21.17
CA GLY A 207 -8.69 6.00 -22.07
C GLY A 207 -8.11 4.60 -21.86
N LEU A 208 -7.84 4.20 -20.60
CA LEU A 208 -7.37 2.84 -20.27
C LEU A 208 -8.44 1.78 -20.58
N ALA A 209 -9.71 2.04 -20.28
CA ALA A 209 -10.82 1.14 -20.58
C ALA A 209 -10.93 0.86 -22.09
N ASN A 210 -10.68 1.86 -22.93
CA ASN A 210 -10.67 1.70 -24.40
C ASN A 210 -9.59 0.70 -24.87
N VAL A 211 -8.45 0.63 -24.17
CA VAL A 211 -7.42 -0.38 -24.42
C VAL A 211 -7.94 -1.76 -24.00
N PHE A 212 -8.49 -1.89 -22.80
CA PHE A 212 -8.99 -3.18 -22.30
C PHE A 212 -10.15 -3.75 -23.14
N ARG A 213 -10.97 -2.90 -23.79
CA ARG A 213 -12.00 -3.36 -24.75
C ARG A 213 -11.43 -4.19 -25.88
N LYS A 214 -10.20 -3.90 -26.32
CA LYS A 214 -9.49 -4.64 -27.36
C LYS A 214 -8.84 -5.92 -26.86
N HIS A 215 -8.61 -6.01 -25.53
CA HIS A 215 -7.89 -7.11 -24.86
C HIS A 215 -8.78 -7.80 -23.82
N PRO A 216 -9.82 -8.58 -24.23
CA PRO A 216 -10.86 -9.09 -23.33
C PRO A 216 -10.36 -10.13 -22.30
N ASN A 217 -9.15 -10.67 -22.47
CA ASN A 217 -8.59 -11.68 -21.59
C ASN A 217 -7.85 -11.11 -20.37
N ILE A 218 -7.62 -9.78 -20.34
CA ILE A 218 -6.88 -9.12 -19.24
C ILE A 218 -7.84 -8.84 -18.10
N GLN A 219 -7.50 -9.29 -16.89
CA GLN A 219 -8.16 -8.94 -15.64
C GLN A 219 -7.59 -7.64 -15.08
N ILE A 220 -8.42 -6.81 -14.46
CA ILE A 220 -8.04 -5.48 -13.99
C ILE A 220 -8.21 -5.43 -12.48
N ILE A 221 -7.12 -5.30 -11.74
CA ILE A 221 -7.14 -5.11 -10.29
C ILE A 221 -6.98 -3.62 -9.98
N SER A 222 -8.03 -3.02 -9.44
CA SER A 222 -8.07 -1.62 -9.00
C SER A 222 -8.01 -1.59 -7.48
N ASP A 223 -6.85 -1.18 -6.92
CA ASP A 223 -6.69 -0.96 -5.48
C ASP A 223 -7.17 0.46 -5.13
N GLU A 224 -8.35 0.53 -4.51
CA GLU A 224 -9.05 1.78 -4.18
C GLU A 224 -9.05 2.06 -2.67
N ILE A 225 -8.07 1.50 -1.93
CA ILE A 225 -8.00 1.61 -0.46
C ILE A 225 -7.95 3.05 0.06
N TYR A 226 -7.53 4.00 -0.79
CA TYR A 226 -7.45 5.43 -0.47
C TYR A 226 -8.64 6.24 -1.00
N GLU A 227 -9.73 5.64 -1.49
CA GLU A 227 -10.84 6.35 -2.12
C GLU A 227 -11.39 7.54 -1.33
N TYR A 228 -11.47 7.42 0.02
CA TYR A 228 -11.92 8.52 0.90
C TYR A 228 -10.88 9.62 1.10
N ILE A 229 -9.59 9.34 0.86
CA ILE A 229 -8.51 10.32 1.01
C ILE A 229 -8.16 10.84 -0.39
N ASN A 230 -9.09 11.61 -0.93
CA ASN A 230 -9.06 12.21 -2.26
C ASN A 230 -9.25 13.74 -2.11
N PHE A 231 -8.36 14.52 -2.70
CA PHE A 231 -8.32 15.98 -2.57
C PHE A 231 -8.84 16.71 -3.81
N VAL A 232 -9.19 15.98 -4.88
CA VAL A 232 -9.54 16.55 -6.19
C VAL A 232 -10.99 16.26 -6.63
N GLY A 233 -11.84 15.85 -5.70
CA GLY A 233 -13.26 15.66 -5.99
C GLY A 233 -13.78 14.27 -5.62
N THR A 234 -14.69 13.74 -6.42
CA THR A 234 -15.26 12.40 -6.22
C THR A 234 -14.27 11.34 -6.72
N HIS A 235 -14.19 10.22 -6.00
CA HIS A 235 -13.41 9.09 -6.45
C HIS A 235 -14.02 8.46 -7.72
N GLU A 236 -13.18 8.25 -8.72
CA GLU A 236 -13.55 7.58 -9.96
C GLU A 236 -13.01 6.15 -9.95
N SER A 237 -13.89 5.17 -10.15
CA SER A 237 -13.52 3.76 -10.29
C SER A 237 -13.56 3.32 -11.74
N ILE A 238 -12.58 2.53 -12.19
CA ILE A 238 -12.60 1.95 -13.54
C ILE A 238 -13.77 0.94 -13.72
N ALA A 239 -14.33 0.44 -12.63
CA ALA A 239 -15.51 -0.44 -12.65
C ALA A 239 -16.81 0.28 -13.08
N GLN A 240 -16.80 1.63 -13.22
CA GLN A 240 -17.94 2.39 -13.73
C GLN A 240 -18.23 2.12 -15.22
N PHE A 241 -17.28 1.55 -15.98
CA PHE A 241 -17.44 1.19 -17.37
C PHE A 241 -18.03 -0.23 -17.47
N GLU A 242 -19.34 -0.33 -17.61
CA GLU A 242 -20.12 -1.58 -17.51
C GLU A 242 -19.65 -2.68 -18.47
N ASP A 243 -19.11 -2.33 -19.62
CA ASP A 243 -18.64 -3.25 -20.66
C ASP A 243 -17.30 -3.95 -20.34
N ILE A 244 -16.60 -3.51 -19.29
CA ILE A 244 -15.39 -4.16 -18.78
C ILE A 244 -15.51 -4.56 -17.31
N LYS A 245 -16.59 -4.22 -16.63
CA LYS A 245 -16.80 -4.35 -15.18
C LYS A 245 -16.66 -5.78 -14.69
N ASP A 246 -17.10 -6.76 -15.45
CA ASP A 246 -16.99 -8.19 -15.15
C ASP A 246 -15.55 -8.68 -14.99
N ARG A 247 -14.58 -7.92 -15.52
CA ARG A 247 -13.14 -8.18 -15.43
C ARG A 247 -12.42 -7.26 -14.44
N VAL A 248 -13.15 -6.36 -13.79
CA VAL A 248 -12.57 -5.47 -12.77
C VAL A 248 -12.75 -6.09 -11.39
N ILE A 249 -11.65 -6.20 -10.70
CA ILE A 249 -11.60 -6.58 -9.28
C ILE A 249 -11.23 -5.32 -8.48
N ILE A 250 -12.19 -4.78 -7.76
CA ILE A 250 -11.92 -3.69 -6.82
C ILE A 250 -11.39 -4.31 -5.53
N VAL A 251 -10.26 -3.79 -5.06
CA VAL A 251 -9.72 -4.09 -3.72
C VAL A 251 -9.86 -2.84 -2.86
N ASN A 252 -10.48 -3.00 -1.69
CA ASN A 252 -10.71 -1.88 -0.79
C ASN A 252 -10.73 -2.35 0.68
N GLY A 253 -11.02 -1.46 1.62
CA GLY A 253 -11.09 -1.78 3.04
C GLY A 253 -11.20 -0.56 3.95
N LEU A 254 -11.13 -0.80 5.26
CA LEU A 254 -11.37 0.24 6.25
C LEU A 254 -10.09 0.86 6.81
N SER A 255 -8.92 0.34 6.44
CA SER A 255 -7.64 0.70 7.04
C SER A 255 -7.33 2.19 6.95
N LYS A 256 -7.68 2.87 5.83
CA LYS A 256 -7.25 4.24 5.55
C LYS A 256 -8.37 5.26 5.82
N GLY A 257 -9.50 5.10 5.17
CA GLY A 257 -10.63 6.02 5.31
C GLY A 257 -11.26 6.06 6.70
N PHE A 258 -11.05 5.02 7.51
CA PHE A 258 -11.64 4.90 8.86
C PHE A 258 -10.58 4.78 9.98
N ALA A 259 -9.29 5.00 9.67
CA ALA A 259 -8.19 4.85 10.63
C ALA A 259 -8.22 3.48 11.36
N MET A 260 -8.39 2.40 10.60
CA MET A 260 -8.55 1.03 11.11
C MET A 260 -7.43 0.09 10.65
N THR A 261 -6.19 0.55 10.57
CA THR A 261 -5.05 -0.26 10.08
C THR A 261 -4.83 -1.52 10.91
N GLY A 262 -4.93 -1.40 12.24
CA GLY A 262 -4.76 -2.51 13.20
C GLY A 262 -5.95 -3.47 13.27
N TRP A 263 -7.13 -3.10 12.76
CA TRP A 263 -8.34 -3.93 12.79
C TRP A 263 -8.33 -5.04 11.74
N ARG A 264 -7.47 -4.92 10.74
CA ARG A 264 -7.23 -5.93 9.70
C ARG A 264 -8.49 -6.33 8.94
N LEU A 265 -9.19 -5.39 8.30
CA LEU A 265 -10.33 -5.68 7.43
C LEU A 265 -10.20 -5.00 6.08
N GLY A 266 -10.26 -5.78 5.03
CA GLY A 266 -10.39 -5.39 3.64
C GLY A 266 -11.36 -6.30 2.91
N TYR A 267 -11.66 -5.99 1.68
CA TYR A 267 -12.57 -6.77 0.85
C TYR A 267 -12.26 -6.60 -0.63
N ILE A 268 -12.79 -7.52 -1.43
CA ILE A 268 -12.90 -7.37 -2.88
C ILE A 268 -14.36 -7.23 -3.29
N ALA A 269 -14.59 -6.57 -4.42
CA ALA A 269 -15.79 -6.68 -5.22
C ALA A 269 -15.39 -7.10 -6.64
N ALA A 270 -15.91 -8.25 -7.11
CA ALA A 270 -15.50 -8.88 -8.35
C ALA A 270 -16.62 -9.74 -8.96
N ASP A 271 -16.40 -10.26 -10.16
CA ASP A 271 -17.24 -11.34 -10.69
C ASP A 271 -17.35 -12.51 -9.71
N ALA A 272 -18.51 -13.14 -9.65
CA ALA A 272 -18.80 -14.21 -8.69
C ALA A 272 -17.83 -15.41 -8.78
N ALA A 273 -17.31 -15.73 -9.98
CA ALA A 273 -16.34 -16.80 -10.16
C ALA A 273 -14.98 -16.45 -9.52
N ILE A 274 -14.53 -15.20 -9.67
CA ILE A 274 -13.31 -14.68 -9.03
C ILE A 274 -13.49 -14.64 -7.51
N ALA A 275 -14.62 -14.11 -7.04
CA ALA A 275 -14.95 -14.08 -5.62
C ALA A 275 -14.91 -15.49 -5.01
N LYS A 276 -15.50 -16.48 -5.69
CA LYS A 276 -15.49 -17.89 -5.26
C LYS A 276 -14.08 -18.50 -5.23
N ALA A 277 -13.23 -18.16 -6.18
CA ALA A 277 -11.83 -18.60 -6.19
C ALA A 277 -11.06 -18.01 -5.00
N CYS A 278 -11.25 -16.72 -4.72
CA CYS A 278 -10.65 -16.04 -3.56
C CYS A 278 -11.16 -16.64 -2.22
N GLU A 279 -12.47 -16.91 -2.10
CA GLU A 279 -13.05 -17.60 -0.94
C GLU A 279 -12.39 -18.96 -0.72
N LYS A 280 -12.19 -19.76 -1.78
CA LYS A 280 -11.55 -21.06 -1.71
C LYS A 280 -10.11 -20.97 -1.18
N LEU A 281 -9.32 -20.03 -1.69
CA LEU A 281 -7.95 -19.78 -1.23
C LEU A 281 -7.92 -19.32 0.23
N GLN A 282 -8.72 -18.32 0.58
CA GLN A 282 -8.82 -17.79 1.93
C GLN A 282 -9.21 -18.86 2.94
N GLY A 283 -10.10 -19.78 2.56
CA GLY A 283 -10.50 -20.91 3.39
C GLY A 283 -9.36 -21.84 3.79
N GLN A 284 -8.29 -21.92 2.97
CA GLN A 284 -7.09 -22.71 3.27
C GLN A 284 -6.03 -21.94 4.06
N PHE A 285 -5.99 -20.61 3.96
CA PHE A 285 -4.96 -19.79 4.62
C PHE A 285 -5.37 -19.30 6.00
N THR A 286 -6.56 -18.71 6.13
CA THR A 286 -6.97 -17.98 7.34
C THR A 286 -8.40 -18.26 7.77
N SER A 287 -9.23 -18.89 6.95
CA SER A 287 -10.69 -18.91 7.10
C SER A 287 -11.29 -17.49 7.06
N GLY A 288 -12.39 -17.21 7.75
CA GLY A 288 -12.97 -15.88 7.83
C GLY A 288 -12.14 -14.96 8.72
N THR A 289 -12.24 -13.64 8.46
CA THR A 289 -11.59 -12.64 9.31
C THR A 289 -12.34 -12.43 10.63
N SER A 290 -11.75 -11.66 11.56
CA SER A 290 -12.28 -11.41 12.91
C SER A 290 -13.77 -11.05 12.92
N SER A 291 -14.57 -11.82 13.64
CA SER A 291 -16.02 -11.62 13.80
C SER A 291 -16.35 -10.26 14.42
N ILE A 292 -15.61 -9.85 15.44
CA ILE A 292 -15.76 -8.57 16.14
C ILE A 292 -15.49 -7.43 15.16
N THR A 293 -14.40 -7.51 14.40
CA THR A 293 -14.06 -6.50 13.40
C THR A 293 -15.13 -6.42 12.31
N GLN A 294 -15.69 -7.54 11.88
CA GLN A 294 -16.75 -7.55 10.88
C GLN A 294 -18.02 -6.82 11.38
N LYS A 295 -18.41 -7.00 12.66
CA LYS A 295 -19.57 -6.29 13.25
C LYS A 295 -19.33 -4.78 13.36
N ALA A 296 -18.11 -4.36 13.73
CA ALA A 296 -17.73 -2.95 13.72
C ALA A 296 -17.72 -2.37 12.29
N ALA A 297 -17.29 -3.16 11.30
CA ALA A 297 -17.23 -2.76 9.90
C ALA A 297 -18.61 -2.48 9.29
N VAL A 298 -19.65 -3.23 9.68
CA VAL A 298 -21.03 -2.92 9.27
C VAL A 298 -21.38 -1.50 9.68
N VAL A 299 -21.11 -1.12 10.93
CA VAL A 299 -21.38 0.22 11.44
C VAL A 299 -20.55 1.27 10.71
N ALA A 300 -19.26 1.01 10.48
CA ALA A 300 -18.39 1.92 9.74
C ALA A 300 -18.94 2.25 8.34
N LEU A 301 -19.46 1.25 7.62
CA LEU A 301 -19.92 1.40 6.24
C LEU A 301 -21.36 1.95 6.12
N THR A 302 -22.19 1.80 7.15
CA THR A 302 -23.63 2.13 7.08
C THR A 302 -24.03 3.37 7.87
N THR A 303 -23.12 3.94 8.65
CA THR A 303 -23.43 5.09 9.52
C THR A 303 -22.73 6.38 9.07
N ASP A 304 -22.45 7.26 10.00
CA ASP A 304 -21.94 8.60 9.76
C ASP A 304 -20.46 8.62 9.26
N LEU A 305 -20.25 9.18 8.07
CA LEU A 305 -18.92 9.35 7.47
C LEU A 305 -18.22 10.66 7.88
N ARG A 306 -18.87 11.54 8.66
CA ARG A 306 -18.26 12.83 9.07
C ARG A 306 -16.89 12.69 9.72
N PRO A 307 -16.63 11.72 10.63
CA PRO A 307 -15.28 11.56 11.19
C PRO A 307 -14.20 11.29 10.12
N SER A 308 -14.51 10.47 9.12
CA SER A 308 -13.61 10.23 7.98
C SER A 308 -13.41 11.50 7.15
N MET A 309 -14.47 12.26 6.89
CA MET A 309 -14.40 13.52 6.16
C MET A 309 -13.59 14.60 6.91
N ASP A 310 -13.69 14.64 8.24
CA ASP A 310 -12.91 15.59 9.06
C ASP A 310 -11.42 15.21 9.06
N MET A 311 -11.08 13.94 9.07
CA MET A 311 -9.71 13.46 8.86
C MET A 311 -9.16 13.91 7.49
N VAL A 312 -9.96 13.82 6.43
CA VAL A 312 -9.56 14.27 5.08
C VAL A 312 -9.31 15.78 5.04
N LYS A 313 -10.11 16.58 5.72
CA LYS A 313 -9.88 18.04 5.84
C LYS A 313 -8.52 18.34 6.49
N GLU A 314 -8.16 17.59 7.54
CA GLU A 314 -6.87 17.76 8.18
C GLU A 314 -5.72 17.29 7.26
N PHE A 315 -5.86 16.18 6.55
CA PHE A 315 -4.87 15.78 5.52
C PHE A 315 -4.73 16.82 4.41
N THR A 316 -5.82 17.47 4.00
CA THR A 316 -5.77 18.57 3.02
C THR A 316 -4.93 19.74 3.53
N ARG A 317 -5.08 20.13 4.82
CA ARG A 317 -4.30 21.17 5.46
C ARG A 317 -2.81 20.80 5.55
N ARG A 318 -2.50 19.55 5.95
CA ARG A 318 -1.13 19.03 6.05
C ARG A 318 -0.47 18.95 4.67
N ARG A 319 -1.20 18.48 3.67
CA ARG A 319 -0.76 18.46 2.26
C ARG A 319 -0.32 19.85 1.80
N ALA A 320 -1.16 20.86 1.99
CA ALA A 320 -0.85 22.24 1.62
C ALA A 320 0.43 22.72 2.32
N ARG A 321 0.55 22.46 3.61
CA ARG A 321 1.71 22.86 4.42
C ARG A 321 3.00 22.18 3.97
N VAL A 322 2.96 20.88 3.69
CA VAL A 322 4.12 20.13 3.17
C VAL A 322 4.58 20.72 1.84
N MET A 323 3.64 21.01 0.93
CA MET A 323 3.98 21.60 -0.36
C MET A 323 4.63 23.01 -0.23
N GLU A 324 4.23 23.78 0.77
CA GLU A 324 4.90 25.04 1.10
C GLU A 324 6.33 24.81 1.62
N LEU A 325 6.51 23.86 2.55
CA LEU A 325 7.79 23.58 3.20
C LEU A 325 8.87 23.06 2.24
N ILE A 326 8.46 22.28 1.24
CA ILE A 326 9.42 21.70 0.28
C ILE A 326 9.76 22.62 -0.90
N LYS A 327 8.95 23.65 -1.13
CA LYS A 327 9.07 24.54 -2.31
C LYS A 327 10.43 25.18 -2.45
N ASP A 328 11.03 25.56 -1.32
CA ASP A 328 12.29 26.31 -1.30
C ASP A 328 13.50 25.40 -1.01
N ILE A 329 13.33 24.08 -0.98
CA ILE A 329 14.44 23.13 -0.84
C ILE A 329 15.06 22.88 -2.21
N PRO A 330 16.32 23.30 -2.46
CA PRO A 330 16.95 23.13 -3.75
C PRO A 330 17.00 21.67 -4.20
N GLY A 331 16.61 21.40 -5.46
CA GLY A 331 16.68 20.05 -6.04
C GLY A 331 15.58 19.08 -5.61
N VAL A 332 14.62 19.51 -4.81
CA VAL A 332 13.41 18.73 -4.51
C VAL A 332 12.31 19.13 -5.49
N VAL A 333 11.94 18.22 -6.39
CA VAL A 333 10.86 18.43 -7.36
C VAL A 333 9.70 17.52 -7.03
N CYS A 334 8.54 18.08 -6.70
CA CYS A 334 7.39 17.33 -6.27
C CYS A 334 6.10 17.89 -6.86
N SER A 335 5.31 17.03 -7.50
CA SER A 335 3.92 17.32 -7.83
C SER A 335 3.06 17.22 -6.57
N ALA A 336 2.08 18.12 -6.43
CA ALA A 336 1.16 18.03 -5.32
C ALA A 336 0.32 16.74 -5.42
N PRO A 337 0.29 15.89 -4.37
CA PRO A 337 -0.50 14.67 -4.41
C PRO A 337 -1.99 15.00 -4.49
N GLU A 338 -2.73 14.28 -5.31
CA GLU A 338 -4.17 14.44 -5.51
C GLU A 338 -4.99 13.58 -4.54
N GLY A 339 -4.34 12.59 -3.90
CA GLY A 339 -4.95 11.72 -2.88
C GLY A 339 -3.91 11.03 -2.00
N ALA A 340 -4.36 10.11 -1.17
CA ALA A 340 -3.58 9.45 -0.13
C ALA A 340 -2.93 10.45 0.85
N PHE A 341 -1.89 10.08 1.57
CA PHE A 341 -1.20 10.96 2.53
C PHE A 341 0.34 10.87 2.38
N TYR A 342 0.80 10.86 1.12
CA TYR A 342 2.21 10.80 0.76
C TYR A 342 2.57 11.90 -0.21
N ILE A 343 3.85 12.30 -0.14
CA ILE A 343 4.52 12.96 -1.25
C ILE A 343 5.63 12.05 -1.76
N PHE A 344 5.95 12.19 -3.04
CA PHE A 344 6.95 11.37 -3.72
C PHE A 344 7.86 12.25 -4.60
N PRO A 345 8.68 13.11 -3.97
CA PRO A 345 9.57 14.03 -4.69
C PRO A 345 10.68 13.28 -5.41
N ASP A 346 11.04 13.78 -6.60
CA ASP A 346 12.29 13.51 -7.28
C ASP A 346 13.44 14.19 -6.52
N ILE A 347 14.46 13.40 -6.18
CA ILE A 347 15.65 13.82 -5.41
C ILE A 347 16.94 13.53 -6.16
N SER A 348 16.86 13.20 -7.44
CA SER A 348 18.01 12.86 -8.29
C SER A 348 19.09 13.96 -8.32
N TYR A 349 18.70 15.21 -8.07
CA TYR A 349 19.61 16.34 -7.88
C TYR A 349 20.72 16.10 -6.83
N TYR A 350 20.45 15.24 -5.86
CA TYR A 350 21.40 14.93 -4.78
C TYR A 350 22.36 13.79 -5.12
N PHE A 351 22.16 13.09 -6.21
CA PHE A 351 23.06 12.01 -6.63
C PHE A 351 24.44 12.57 -6.99
N GLY A 352 25.49 11.94 -6.46
CA GLY A 352 26.87 12.39 -6.55
C GLY A 352 27.29 13.44 -5.52
N LYS A 353 26.34 14.04 -4.78
CA LYS A 353 26.65 15.04 -3.73
C LYS A 353 27.08 14.37 -2.43
N SER A 354 27.88 15.10 -1.64
CA SER A 354 28.47 14.61 -0.39
C SER A 354 28.53 15.71 0.67
N ASP A 355 28.44 15.32 1.94
CA ASP A 355 28.74 16.17 3.10
C ASP A 355 30.21 16.06 3.55
N GLY A 356 31.06 15.36 2.77
CA GLY A 356 32.45 15.03 3.11
C GLY A 356 32.64 13.73 3.88
N LYS A 357 31.55 13.05 4.30
CA LYS A 357 31.55 11.76 4.97
C LYS A 357 30.73 10.72 4.21
N THR A 358 29.56 11.14 3.73
CA THR A 358 28.60 10.30 3.01
C THR A 358 28.36 10.87 1.62
N THR A 359 28.49 10.07 0.58
CA THR A 359 28.12 10.41 -0.80
C THR A 359 26.81 9.72 -1.14
N ILE A 360 25.89 10.46 -1.73
CA ILE A 360 24.55 9.97 -2.12
C ILE A 360 24.63 9.41 -3.54
N HIS A 361 24.46 8.11 -3.73
CA HIS A 361 24.42 7.46 -5.03
C HIS A 361 23.01 7.00 -5.43
N THR A 362 22.16 6.73 -4.43
CA THR A 362 20.82 6.15 -4.61
C THR A 362 19.81 6.84 -3.69
N SER A 363 18.52 6.66 -3.93
CA SER A 363 17.48 7.10 -3.01
C SER A 363 17.59 6.38 -1.65
N GLY A 364 18.10 5.15 -1.64
CA GLY A 364 18.42 4.41 -0.43
C GLY A 364 19.49 5.08 0.41
N ASP A 365 20.59 5.54 -0.22
CA ASP A 365 21.63 6.30 0.48
C ASP A 365 21.07 7.57 1.09
N LEU A 366 20.19 8.30 0.36
CA LEU A 366 19.57 9.49 0.88
C LEU A 366 18.65 9.19 2.08
N CYS A 367 17.85 8.13 2.02
CA CYS A 367 17.02 7.72 3.16
C CYS A 367 17.86 7.40 4.40
N MET A 368 18.97 6.68 4.23
CA MET A 368 19.90 6.37 5.34
C MET A 368 20.62 7.62 5.86
N TYR A 369 21.01 8.53 4.95
CA TYR A 369 21.60 9.82 5.32
C TYR A 369 20.63 10.66 6.16
N LEU A 370 19.37 10.79 5.72
CA LEU A 370 18.35 11.53 6.47
C LEU A 370 18.02 10.88 7.81
N LEU A 371 17.99 9.55 7.89
CA LEU A 371 17.75 8.85 9.14
C LEU A 371 18.88 9.11 10.15
N ASN A 372 20.13 9.06 9.71
CA ASN A 372 21.31 9.20 10.59
C ASN A 372 21.65 10.65 10.93
N THR A 373 21.39 11.60 10.02
CA THR A 373 21.80 13.01 10.16
C THR A 373 20.65 13.92 10.59
N ALA A 374 19.47 13.72 10.02
CA ALA A 374 18.26 14.50 10.33
C ALA A 374 17.36 13.82 11.37
N HIS A 375 17.59 12.53 11.66
CA HIS A 375 16.70 11.69 12.47
C HIS A 375 15.26 11.69 11.95
N VAL A 376 15.13 11.59 10.62
CA VAL A 376 13.84 11.46 9.93
C VAL A 376 13.86 10.20 9.08
N SER A 377 12.88 9.31 9.27
CA SER A 377 12.76 8.11 8.45
C SER A 377 11.84 8.36 7.25
N SER A 378 12.20 7.78 6.10
CA SER A 378 11.49 7.84 4.82
C SER A 378 11.64 6.52 4.08
N VAL A 379 11.10 6.37 2.88
CA VAL A 379 11.22 5.12 2.11
C VAL A 379 11.77 5.41 0.72
N MET A 380 12.80 4.67 0.36
CA MET A 380 13.48 4.76 -0.93
C MET A 380 12.56 4.45 -2.12
N GLY A 381 12.75 5.16 -3.20
CA GLY A 381 11.91 5.07 -4.39
C GLY A 381 12.12 3.80 -5.19
N GLU A 382 13.31 3.16 -5.10
CA GLU A 382 13.56 1.85 -5.72
C GLU A 382 12.52 0.82 -5.31
N ALA A 383 12.06 0.85 -4.05
CA ALA A 383 11.04 -0.06 -3.54
C ALA A 383 9.67 0.08 -4.24
N PHE A 384 9.43 1.24 -4.86
CA PHE A 384 8.19 1.56 -5.58
C PHE A 384 8.37 1.52 -7.10
N GLY A 385 9.55 1.11 -7.61
CA GLY A 385 9.87 1.06 -9.03
C GLY A 385 10.33 2.39 -9.63
N ASP A 386 10.65 3.41 -8.82
CA ASP A 386 11.18 4.71 -9.27
C ASP A 386 12.38 5.12 -8.39
N PRO A 387 13.63 4.84 -8.84
CA PRO A 387 14.84 5.06 -8.05
C PRO A 387 15.19 6.53 -7.81
N ASP A 388 14.63 7.45 -8.59
CA ASP A 388 14.94 8.88 -8.52
C ASP A 388 14.14 9.60 -7.42
N CYS A 389 13.19 8.92 -6.80
CA CYS A 389 12.25 9.50 -5.84
C CYS A 389 12.45 8.96 -4.41
N VAL A 390 11.84 9.64 -3.43
CA VAL A 390 11.72 9.18 -2.04
C VAL A 390 10.30 9.44 -1.55
N ARG A 391 9.69 8.45 -0.87
CA ARG A 391 8.37 8.61 -0.27
C ARG A 391 8.44 9.17 1.15
N PHE A 392 7.67 10.23 1.43
CA PHE A 392 7.41 10.76 2.75
C PHE A 392 5.91 10.75 3.05
N SER A 393 5.53 10.25 4.21
CA SER A 393 4.15 10.33 4.71
C SER A 393 3.91 11.66 5.43
N PHE A 394 2.76 12.27 5.22
CA PHE A 394 2.29 13.41 6.04
C PHE A 394 1.15 13.02 7.01
N ALA A 395 0.98 11.72 7.27
CA ALA A 395 0.14 11.22 8.34
C ALA A 395 0.89 11.34 9.68
N ASN A 396 1.00 12.58 10.16
CA ASN A 396 1.64 12.94 11.42
C ASN A 396 1.10 14.30 11.90
N SER A 397 1.35 14.68 13.16
CA SER A 397 0.94 16.01 13.64
C SER A 397 1.62 17.12 12.84
N MET A 398 0.99 18.28 12.74
CA MET A 398 1.53 19.43 12.00
C MET A 398 2.91 19.85 12.52
N GLU A 399 3.08 19.85 13.85
CA GLU A 399 4.33 20.20 14.51
C GLU A 399 5.47 19.26 14.10
N LYS A 400 5.20 17.95 14.07
CA LYS A 400 6.19 16.95 13.63
C LYS A 400 6.49 17.06 12.14
N ILE A 401 5.52 17.38 11.31
CA ILE A 401 5.71 17.62 9.88
C ILE A 401 6.65 18.82 9.68
N GLU A 402 6.37 19.94 10.32
CA GLU A 402 7.19 21.16 10.22
C GLU A 402 8.61 20.92 10.73
N GLU A 403 8.75 20.26 11.87
CA GLU A 403 10.04 19.90 12.42
C GLU A 403 10.85 18.95 11.52
N ALA A 404 10.21 17.90 10.99
CA ALA A 404 10.84 16.95 10.09
C ALA A 404 11.40 17.65 8.84
N TRP A 405 10.60 18.52 8.21
CA TRP A 405 11.05 19.23 7.01
C TRP A 405 12.12 20.28 7.29
N ALA A 406 12.12 20.90 8.47
CA ALA A 406 13.23 21.78 8.90
C ALA A 406 14.53 20.97 9.07
N ARG A 407 14.47 19.78 9.69
CA ARG A 407 15.62 18.88 9.85
C ARG A 407 16.12 18.38 8.48
N ILE A 408 15.22 17.96 7.58
CA ILE A 408 15.54 17.53 6.21
C ILE A 408 16.23 18.66 5.43
N ALA A 409 15.64 19.85 5.40
CA ALA A 409 16.21 21.00 4.68
C ALA A 409 17.64 21.33 5.16
N LYS A 410 17.87 21.30 6.48
CA LYS A 410 19.18 21.51 7.08
C LYS A 410 20.20 20.43 6.66
N ALA A 411 19.79 19.15 6.65
CA ALA A 411 20.65 18.05 6.25
C ALA A 411 20.98 18.10 4.74
N LEU A 412 19.99 18.32 3.89
CA LEU A 412 20.17 18.46 2.44
C LEU A 412 21.07 19.65 2.08
N GLY A 413 21.00 20.75 2.83
CA GLY A 413 21.87 21.92 2.65
C GLY A 413 23.36 21.67 2.92
N GLN A 414 23.73 20.54 3.55
CA GLN A 414 25.12 20.13 3.77
C GLN A 414 25.72 19.37 2.57
N LEU A 415 24.90 18.85 1.69
CA LEU A 415 25.31 18.09 0.50
C LEU A 415 25.76 19.05 -0.62
N LYS A 416 27.01 18.92 -1.05
CA LYS A 416 27.64 19.76 -2.08
C LYS A 416 28.07 18.97 -3.29
#